data_cd4d7bed9bdcf23ac3dfb3a9c67243a2
#
_entry.id   cd4d7bed9bdcf23ac3dfb3a9c67243a2
#
_cell.length_a   1.000
_cell.length_b   1.000
_cell.length_c   1.000
_cell.angle_alpha   90.00
_cell.angle_beta   90.00
_cell.angle_gamma   90.00
#
_symmetry.space_group_name_H-M   'P 1'
#
loop_
_entity.id
_entity.type
_entity.pdbx_description
1 polymer ?
#
loop_
_entity_poly.entity_id
_entity_poly.type
_entity_poly.pdbx_seq_one_letter_code
_entity_poly.pdbx_strand_id
1 'polypeptide(L)'
;GFIGSPAMNLIPARFDANKNQAILGESLSLPLTTFENSAYGDSPVTLGMRPEHLEACESEKALMYLQVEMLEKLGADTVVYGNLAQTDITLTVRLPGIHPVDSGDSLPLTIPPEHLHVFDSDSGNRLN
;
A
#
# COMPACT_ATOMS: atom_id res chain seq x y z
N GLY A 1 11.12 19.06 14.57
CA GLY A 1 10.82 17.91 15.35
C GLY A 1 11.57 16.70 14.85
N PHE A 2 11.41 15.63 15.54
CA PHE A 2 12.02 14.39 15.10
C PHE A 2 11.43 13.95 13.79
N ILE A 3 12.29 13.68 12.85
CA ILE A 3 11.84 13.24 11.53
C ILE A 3 12.49 11.90 11.26
N GLY A 4 11.80 10.85 11.64
CA GLY A 4 12.14 9.51 11.21
C GLY A 4 11.40 9.19 9.94
N SER A 5 11.65 8.02 9.42
CA SER A 5 10.83 7.50 8.34
C SER A 5 9.42 7.30 8.85
N PRO A 6 8.40 7.59 8.04
CA PRO A 6 7.04 7.28 8.43
C PRO A 6 6.88 5.79 8.74
N ALA A 7 5.95 5.47 9.62
CA ALA A 7 5.68 4.09 9.99
C ALA A 7 5.13 3.30 8.78
N MET A 8 5.31 1.98 8.84
CA MET A 8 4.74 1.10 7.83
C MET A 8 3.23 1.29 7.74
N ASN A 9 2.72 1.36 6.53
CA ASN A 9 1.28 1.34 6.31
C ASN A 9 0.75 -0.05 6.64
N LEU A 10 -0.21 -0.11 7.55
CA LEU A 10 -0.86 -1.37 7.93
C LEU A 10 -2.31 -1.29 7.49
N ILE A 11 -2.70 -2.13 6.55
CA ILE A 11 -3.98 -2.02 5.86
C ILE A 11 -4.79 -3.28 6.08
N PRO A 12 -5.99 -3.17 6.68
CA PRO A 12 -6.84 -4.36 6.81
C PRO A 12 -7.32 -4.83 5.45
N ALA A 13 -7.34 -6.14 5.28
CA ALA A 13 -7.75 -6.76 4.03
C ALA A 13 -8.33 -8.15 4.29
N ARG A 14 -8.92 -8.75 3.27
CA ARG A 14 -9.35 -10.12 3.26
C ARG A 14 -8.58 -10.88 2.21
N PHE A 15 -8.16 -12.08 2.52
CA PHE A 15 -7.47 -12.92 1.55
C PHE A 15 -8.48 -13.71 0.74
N ASP A 16 -8.41 -13.58 -0.58
CA ASP A 16 -9.22 -14.39 -1.49
C ASP A 16 -8.35 -15.53 -2.01
N ALA A 17 -8.53 -16.72 -1.43
CA ALA A 17 -7.72 -17.88 -1.78
C ALA A 17 -7.95 -18.35 -3.22
N ASN A 18 -9.15 -18.15 -3.74
CA ASN A 18 -9.47 -18.62 -5.10
C ASN A 18 -8.72 -17.85 -6.17
N LYS A 19 -8.47 -16.56 -5.93
CA LYS A 19 -7.81 -15.70 -6.90
C LYS A 19 -6.41 -15.29 -6.46
N ASN A 20 -5.97 -15.77 -5.30
CA ASN A 20 -4.67 -15.43 -4.72
C ASN A 20 -4.44 -13.93 -4.69
N GLN A 21 -5.37 -13.23 -4.08
CA GLN A 21 -5.31 -11.77 -3.97
C GLN A 21 -5.88 -11.31 -2.64
N ALA A 22 -5.52 -10.09 -2.25
CA ALA A 22 -6.09 -9.44 -1.09
C ALA A 22 -7.14 -8.44 -1.54
N ILE A 23 -8.25 -8.37 -0.80
CA ILE A 23 -9.31 -7.40 -1.05
C ILE A 23 -9.23 -6.32 0.01
N LEU A 24 -8.98 -5.11 -0.42
CA LEU A 24 -8.90 -3.93 0.44
C LEU A 24 -10.19 -3.13 0.29
N GLY A 25 -10.72 -2.66 1.43
CA GLY A 25 -12.02 -2.01 1.38
C GLY A 25 -13.07 -2.96 0.85
N GLU A 26 -13.91 -2.50 -0.07
CA GLU A 26 -14.98 -3.33 -0.60
C GLU A 26 -14.61 -4.02 -1.91
N SER A 27 -13.74 -3.43 -2.71
CA SER A 27 -13.53 -3.91 -4.07
C SER A 27 -12.12 -3.78 -4.62
N LEU A 28 -11.19 -3.17 -3.90
CA LEU A 28 -9.83 -3.03 -4.42
C LEU A 28 -9.04 -4.32 -4.20
N SER A 29 -8.60 -4.94 -5.29
CA SER A 29 -7.87 -6.22 -5.25
C SER A 29 -6.39 -6.02 -5.52
N LEU A 30 -5.55 -6.64 -4.70
CA LEU A 30 -4.10 -6.69 -4.94
C LEU A 30 -3.67 -8.13 -5.11
N PRO A 31 -2.94 -8.45 -6.20
CA PRO A 31 -2.42 -9.80 -6.36
C PRO A 31 -1.34 -10.10 -5.34
N LEU A 32 -1.33 -11.34 -4.82
CA LEU A 32 -0.36 -11.79 -3.82
C LEU A 32 0.51 -12.89 -4.43
N THR A 33 1.50 -12.49 -5.21
CA THR A 33 2.33 -13.43 -5.95
C THR A 33 3.33 -14.17 -5.08
N THR A 34 3.64 -13.64 -3.90
CA THR A 34 4.60 -14.27 -2.98
C THR A 34 3.91 -15.03 -1.85
N PHE A 35 2.59 -15.10 -1.87
CA PHE A 35 1.80 -15.73 -0.83
C PHE A 35 1.09 -16.95 -1.41
N GLU A 36 1.44 -18.12 -0.91
CA GLU A 36 0.87 -19.37 -1.41
C GLU A 36 0.30 -20.18 -0.26
N ASN A 37 -0.80 -19.71 0.30
CA ASN A 37 -1.38 -20.48 1.38
C ASN A 37 -2.88 -20.44 1.34
N SER A 38 -3.44 -21.44 0.67
CA SER A 38 -4.88 -21.61 0.58
C SER A 38 -5.52 -22.00 1.91
N ALA A 39 -4.72 -22.34 2.92
CA ALA A 39 -5.26 -22.73 4.22
C ALA A 39 -5.90 -21.55 4.97
N TYR A 40 -5.58 -20.33 4.60
CA TYR A 40 -6.14 -19.16 5.28
C TYR A 40 -7.52 -18.77 4.77
N GLY A 41 -7.91 -19.24 3.58
CA GLY A 41 -9.24 -18.99 3.03
C GLY A 41 -9.56 -17.49 3.03
N ASP A 42 -10.75 -17.12 3.48
CA ASP A 42 -11.20 -15.72 3.54
C ASP A 42 -10.83 -15.03 4.86
N SER A 43 -9.79 -15.50 5.52
CA SER A 43 -9.37 -14.95 6.80
C SER A 43 -8.97 -13.48 6.70
N PRO A 44 -9.21 -12.71 7.77
CA PRO A 44 -8.73 -11.34 7.80
C PRO A 44 -7.21 -11.29 7.88
N VAL A 45 -6.61 -10.46 7.06
CA VAL A 45 -5.17 -10.25 7.03
C VAL A 45 -4.88 -8.75 7.15
N THR A 46 -3.64 -8.43 7.46
CA THR A 46 -3.16 -7.06 7.46
C THR A 46 -2.01 -6.97 6.47
N LEU A 47 -2.13 -6.07 5.51
CA LEU A 47 -1.05 -5.83 4.56
C LEU A 47 -0.12 -4.78 5.12
N GLY A 48 1.19 -5.02 5.01
CA GLY A 48 2.20 -4.07 5.44
C GLY A 48 2.98 -3.56 4.24
N MET A 49 3.02 -2.25 4.08
CA MET A 49 3.75 -1.60 2.98
C MET A 49 4.52 -0.42 3.55
N ARG A 50 5.85 -0.47 3.44
CA ARG A 50 6.66 0.65 3.89
C ARG A 50 6.51 1.81 2.91
N PRO A 51 6.38 3.05 3.42
CA PRO A 51 6.21 4.21 2.52
C PRO A 51 7.28 4.31 1.44
N GLU A 52 8.51 3.98 1.75
CA GLU A 52 9.63 4.08 0.81
C GLU A 52 9.66 2.95 -0.22
N HIS A 53 8.89 1.89 -0.02
CA HIS A 53 8.82 0.79 -0.98
C HIS A 53 7.66 0.92 -1.97
N LEU A 54 6.77 1.86 -1.74
CA LEU A 54 5.74 2.19 -2.70
C LEU A 54 6.35 3.05 -3.80
N GLU A 55 5.98 2.77 -5.05
CA GLU A 55 6.58 3.44 -6.21
C GLU A 55 5.51 4.08 -7.08
N ALA A 56 5.77 5.29 -7.51
CA ALA A 56 4.95 5.92 -8.54
C ALA A 56 5.22 5.23 -9.87
N CYS A 57 4.19 5.03 -10.67
CA CYS A 57 4.32 4.31 -11.92
C CYS A 57 3.36 4.87 -12.96
N GLU A 58 3.44 4.32 -14.17
CA GLU A 58 2.47 4.63 -15.21
C GLU A 58 1.13 4.02 -14.87
N SER A 59 0.07 4.68 -15.30
CA SER A 59 -1.30 4.30 -14.93
C SER A 59 -1.63 2.85 -15.30
N GLU A 60 -1.16 2.37 -16.44
CA GLU A 60 -1.45 1.01 -16.86
C GLU A 60 -0.72 -0.06 -16.05
N LYS A 61 0.27 0.33 -15.25
CA LYS A 61 0.98 -0.60 -14.38
C LYS A 61 0.57 -0.47 -12.92
N ALA A 62 -0.36 0.42 -12.63
CA ALA A 62 -0.74 0.69 -11.26
C ALA A 62 -1.54 -0.45 -10.64
N LEU A 63 -1.20 -0.77 -9.40
CA LEU A 63 -1.99 -1.68 -8.58
C LEU A 63 -3.06 -0.91 -7.81
N MET A 64 -2.81 0.37 -7.56
CA MET A 64 -3.72 1.20 -6.78
C MET A 64 -3.47 2.66 -7.13
N TYR A 65 -4.43 3.51 -6.77
CA TYR A 65 -4.33 4.95 -7.02
C TYR A 65 -4.52 5.68 -5.70
N LEU A 66 -3.64 6.64 -5.44
CA LEU A 66 -3.71 7.45 -4.24
C LEU A 66 -4.31 8.82 -4.59
N GLN A 67 -5.41 9.15 -3.93
CA GLN A 67 -5.94 10.51 -4.00
C GLN A 67 -5.13 11.38 -3.06
N VAL A 68 -4.28 12.22 -3.62
CA VAL A 68 -3.31 13.00 -2.85
C VAL A 68 -4.02 14.12 -2.10
N GLU A 69 -3.81 14.17 -0.79
CA GLU A 69 -4.36 15.23 0.04
C GLU A 69 -3.30 16.24 0.45
N MET A 70 -2.11 15.77 0.78
CA MET A 70 -1.06 16.63 1.30
C MET A 70 0.31 16.11 0.90
N LEU A 71 1.25 17.03 0.76
CA LEU A 71 2.63 16.73 0.44
C LEU A 71 3.55 17.37 1.46
N GLU A 72 4.67 16.72 1.71
CA GLU A 72 5.71 17.27 2.57
C GLU A 72 7.06 17.00 1.93
N LYS A 73 7.83 18.06 1.72
CA LYS A 73 9.16 17.92 1.12
C LYS A 73 10.20 17.79 2.22
N LEU A 74 10.94 16.69 2.19
CA LEU A 74 11.97 16.39 3.19
C LEU A 74 13.31 16.28 2.50
N GLY A 75 13.95 17.43 2.26
CA GLY A 75 15.25 17.44 1.62
C GLY A 75 15.19 16.78 0.25
N ALA A 76 15.77 15.59 0.12
CA ALA A 76 15.83 14.87 -1.15
C ALA A 76 14.58 14.06 -1.48
N ASP A 77 13.63 13.95 -0.55
CA ASP A 77 12.44 13.11 -0.73
C ASP A 77 11.16 13.92 -0.62
N THR A 78 10.09 13.35 -1.17
CA THR A 78 8.74 13.89 -1.04
C THR A 78 7.86 12.84 -0.34
N VAL A 79 7.20 13.23 0.75
CA VAL A 79 6.24 12.36 1.42
C VAL A 79 4.85 12.79 1.00
N VAL A 80 4.06 11.82 0.57
CA VAL A 80 2.72 12.05 0.04
C VAL A 80 1.72 11.35 0.94
N TYR A 81 0.68 12.06 1.34
CA TYR A 81 -0.40 11.55 2.19
C TYR A 81 -1.70 11.61 1.43
N GLY A 82 -2.48 10.55 1.50
CA GLY A 82 -3.77 10.56 0.83
C GLY A 82 -4.61 9.34 1.13
N ASN A 83 -5.64 9.17 0.34
CA ASN A 83 -6.57 8.06 0.44
C ASN A 83 -6.45 7.16 -0.78
N LEU A 84 -6.48 5.86 -0.56
CA LEU A 84 -6.61 4.93 -1.68
C LEU A 84 -7.97 5.13 -2.34
N ALA A 85 -7.97 5.30 -3.66
CA ALA A 85 -9.19 5.54 -4.39
C ALA A 85 -10.21 4.42 -4.15
N GLN A 86 -11.46 4.80 -3.99
CA GLN A 86 -12.58 3.90 -3.74
C GLN A 86 -12.56 3.25 -2.35
N THR A 87 -11.76 3.76 -1.44
CA THR A 87 -11.69 3.26 -0.06
C THR A 87 -11.61 4.41 0.91
N ASP A 88 -11.75 4.11 2.22
CA ASP A 88 -11.46 5.04 3.30
C ASP A 88 -10.05 4.85 3.86
N ILE A 89 -9.22 4.10 3.16
CA ILE A 89 -7.90 3.74 3.63
C ILE A 89 -6.93 4.86 3.36
N THR A 90 -6.28 5.35 4.41
CA THR A 90 -5.22 6.35 4.27
C THR A 90 -3.89 5.66 4.02
N LEU A 91 -3.04 6.30 3.24
CA LEU A 91 -1.75 5.74 2.87
C LEU A 91 -0.71 6.84 2.86
N THR A 92 0.49 6.51 3.32
CA THR A 92 1.66 7.38 3.28
C THR A 92 2.68 6.80 2.32
N VAL A 93 3.20 7.63 1.42
CA VAL A 93 4.16 7.21 0.39
C VAL A 93 5.36 8.13 0.48
N ARG A 94 6.56 7.57 0.36
CA ARG A 94 7.79 8.36 0.34
C ARG A 94 8.47 8.15 -1.02
N LEU A 95 8.51 9.22 -1.80
CA LEU A 95 9.08 9.19 -3.15
C LEU A 95 10.46 9.84 -3.14
N PRO A 96 11.45 9.28 -3.83
CA PRO A 96 12.75 9.89 -3.91
C PRO A 96 12.71 11.14 -4.78
N GLY A 97 13.47 12.16 -4.42
CA GLY A 97 13.62 13.36 -5.21
C GLY A 97 12.41 14.27 -5.14
N ILE A 98 12.38 15.20 -6.09
CA ILE A 98 11.24 16.10 -6.27
C ILE A 98 10.30 15.46 -7.29
N HIS A 99 9.18 14.97 -6.81
CA HIS A 99 8.21 14.34 -7.69
C HIS A 99 7.11 15.34 -8.06
N PRO A 100 6.75 15.46 -9.35
CA PRO A 100 5.74 16.43 -9.78
C PRO A 100 4.33 15.95 -9.46
N VAL A 101 3.94 16.06 -8.20
CA VAL A 101 2.62 15.67 -7.74
C VAL A 101 2.08 16.79 -6.86
N ASP A 102 0.78 17.06 -6.97
CA ASP A 102 0.10 18.10 -6.21
C ASP A 102 -1.09 17.56 -5.46
N SER A 103 -1.53 18.30 -4.45
CA SER A 103 -2.76 18.02 -3.74
C SER A 103 -3.92 17.96 -4.74
N GLY A 104 -4.75 16.93 -4.61
CA GLY A 104 -5.85 16.70 -5.54
C GLY A 104 -5.54 15.75 -6.68
N ASP A 105 -4.27 15.45 -6.89
CA ASP A 105 -3.88 14.53 -7.97
C ASP A 105 -4.24 13.09 -7.61
N SER A 106 -4.37 12.28 -8.66
CA SER A 106 -4.47 10.83 -8.56
C SER A 106 -3.10 10.26 -8.90
N LEU A 107 -2.46 9.64 -7.92
CA LEU A 107 -1.11 9.10 -8.06
C LEU A 107 -1.15 7.60 -8.26
N PRO A 108 -0.78 7.10 -9.45
CA PRO A 108 -0.72 5.65 -9.67
C PRO A 108 0.46 5.06 -8.91
N LEU A 109 0.21 3.97 -8.19
CA LEU A 109 1.21 3.34 -7.34
C LEU A 109 1.32 1.85 -7.61
N THR A 110 2.53 1.35 -7.45
CA THR A 110 2.80 -0.07 -7.42
C THR A 110 3.76 -0.37 -6.27
N ILE A 111 3.93 -1.65 -5.98
CA ILE A 111 4.89 -2.10 -4.96
C ILE A 111 5.48 -3.42 -5.43
N PRO A 112 6.82 -3.58 -5.36
CA PRO A 112 7.42 -4.88 -5.66
C PRO A 112 6.85 -5.96 -4.74
N PRO A 113 6.55 -7.15 -5.28
CA PRO A 113 5.92 -8.20 -4.46
C PRO A 113 6.70 -8.56 -3.20
N GLU A 114 8.02 -8.51 -3.24
CA GLU A 114 8.86 -8.84 -2.09
C GLU A 114 8.73 -7.82 -0.95
N HIS A 115 8.18 -6.65 -1.22
CA HIS A 115 7.97 -5.61 -0.22
C HIS A 115 6.52 -5.52 0.26
N LEU A 116 5.65 -6.37 -0.24
CA LEU A 116 4.28 -6.47 0.23
C LEU A 116 4.22 -7.56 1.29
N HIS A 117 4.04 -7.14 2.54
CA HIS A 117 3.99 -8.06 3.67
C HIS A 117 2.55 -8.41 4.00
N VAL A 118 2.32 -9.67 4.36
CA VAL A 118 1.00 -10.14 4.76
C VAL A 118 1.10 -10.69 6.17
N PHE A 119 0.26 -10.18 7.07
CA PHE A 119 0.21 -10.60 8.46
C PHE A 119 -1.16 -11.17 8.78
N ASP A 120 -1.21 -12.19 9.65
CA ASP A 120 -2.47 -12.63 10.23
C ASP A 120 -2.98 -11.51 11.12
N SER A 121 -4.21 -11.05 10.90
CA SER A 121 -4.76 -9.93 11.67
C SER A 121 -4.94 -10.25 13.15
N ASP A 122 -5.21 -11.51 13.48
CA ASP A 122 -5.46 -11.90 14.86
C ASP A 122 -4.17 -12.07 15.65
N SER A 123 -3.18 -12.77 15.09
CA SER A 123 -1.93 -13.06 15.81
C SER A 123 -0.85 -12.03 15.56
N GLY A 124 -0.90 -11.33 14.44
CA GLY A 124 0.16 -10.46 14.01
C GLY A 124 1.34 -11.19 13.37
N ASN A 125 1.24 -12.50 13.24
CA ASN A 125 2.32 -13.29 12.63
C ASN A 125 2.41 -13.04 11.14
N ARG A 126 3.63 -12.99 10.63
CA ARG A 126 3.85 -12.83 9.20
C ARG A 126 3.52 -14.13 8.48
N LEU A 127 2.81 -14.00 7.36
CA LEU A 127 2.35 -15.14 6.57
C LEU A 127 3.14 -15.37 5.28
N ASN A 128 3.93 -14.41 4.85
CA ASN A 128 4.68 -14.56 3.60
C ASN A 128 6.19 -14.30 3.71
#